data_b489d4ccba7b7d8121081d84dd229607
#
_entry.id   b489d4ccba7b7d8121081d84dd229607
#
_cell.length_a   1.000
_cell.length_b   1.000
_cell.length_c   1.000
_cell.angle_alpha   90.00
_cell.angle_beta   90.00
_cell.angle_gamma   90.00
#
_symmetry.space_group_name_H-M   'P 1'
#
loop_
_entity.id
_entity.type
_entity.pdbx_description
1 polymer ?
#
loop_
_entity_poly.entity_id
_entity_poly.type
_entity_poly.pdbx_seq_one_letter_code
_entity_poly.pdbx_strand_id
1 'polypeptide(L)'
;ADGYTRSTGKMSMVIAQNGPGITGLVTPIKTAYWNHTPLLLVTPQAANKTMGQGGFQEVEQMNLFKDMVCYQEEVRDASRMAEVLNRVIEKAIRGSAPAQINVPRDYWTQVIDVDLPPIVRLERQAGGSAAITKAAELLSKAKFPVILSGAGVVIGGAIEETKKLAEKLDSPVCSGYQHNDSFPGNHPLAAGPLGYNGSKAAMELISKADVVLALGTRLNPFSTLPGYGIDYWPKNASIIQVDINPDRIGLTKKVTVGINGDAKLVANQILEKLSSDAGNIDRQKRKDLIHQTKSAWLQKLSSLDHE
;
A
#
# COMPACT_ATOMS: atom_id res chain seq x y z
N ALA A 1 11.48 -12.82 5.93
CA ALA A 1 10.45 -12.95 4.88
C ALA A 1 9.87 -11.58 4.52
N ASP A 2 9.21 -10.86 5.44
CA ASP A 2 8.60 -9.53 5.17
C ASP A 2 9.61 -8.54 4.56
N GLY A 3 10.75 -8.33 5.20
CA GLY A 3 11.81 -7.43 4.69
C GLY A 3 12.33 -7.84 3.30
N TYR A 4 12.48 -9.13 3.04
CA TYR A 4 12.88 -9.62 1.71
C TYR A 4 11.84 -9.26 0.64
N THR A 5 10.57 -9.53 0.91
CA THR A 5 9.49 -9.21 -0.05
C THR A 5 9.39 -7.71 -0.30
N ARG A 6 9.49 -6.89 0.75
CA ARG A 6 9.42 -5.42 0.62
C ARG A 6 10.60 -4.84 -0.16
N SER A 7 11.80 -5.39 0.02
CA SER A 7 13.01 -4.88 -0.66
C SER A 7 13.17 -5.39 -2.10
N THR A 8 12.63 -6.58 -2.41
CA THR A 8 12.82 -7.22 -3.73
C THR A 8 11.59 -7.22 -4.62
N GLY A 9 10.40 -7.00 -4.04
CA GLY A 9 9.11 -7.20 -4.73
C GLY A 9 8.77 -8.67 -4.99
N LYS A 10 9.58 -9.63 -4.51
CA LYS A 10 9.36 -11.08 -4.70
C LYS A 10 8.67 -11.66 -3.47
N MET A 11 7.60 -12.42 -3.69
CA MET A 11 6.93 -13.12 -2.60
C MET A 11 7.88 -14.07 -1.89
N SER A 12 7.81 -14.12 -0.57
CA SER A 12 8.56 -15.05 0.28
C SER A 12 7.62 -15.98 1.03
N MET A 13 8.21 -17.01 1.63
CA MET A 13 7.50 -18.01 2.43
C MET A 13 8.06 -18.00 3.86
N VAL A 14 7.20 -18.29 4.83
CA VAL A 14 7.57 -18.56 6.20
C VAL A 14 6.87 -19.84 6.67
N ILE A 15 7.64 -20.69 7.32
CA ILE A 15 7.18 -21.92 7.94
C ILE A 15 7.84 -22.04 9.32
N ALA A 16 7.11 -22.57 10.30
CA ALA A 16 7.64 -22.87 11.62
C ALA A 16 6.95 -24.14 12.16
N GLN A 17 7.47 -24.67 13.25
CA GLN A 17 6.87 -25.81 13.93
C GLN A 17 5.45 -25.46 14.42
N ASN A 18 4.52 -26.40 14.32
CA ASN A 18 3.17 -26.24 14.86
C ASN A 18 3.20 -25.89 16.36
N GLY A 19 2.16 -25.21 16.82
CA GLY A 19 2.09 -24.69 18.19
C GLY A 19 3.03 -23.51 18.42
N PRO A 20 4.06 -23.63 19.28
CA PRO A 20 4.86 -22.48 19.71
C PRO A 20 5.61 -21.77 18.58
N GLY A 21 6.08 -22.48 17.56
CA GLY A 21 6.72 -21.88 16.42
C GLY A 21 5.75 -20.99 15.61
N ILE A 22 4.55 -21.50 15.36
CA ILE A 22 3.52 -20.77 14.62
C ILE A 22 2.94 -19.61 15.43
N THR A 23 2.70 -19.77 16.73
CA THR A 23 2.19 -18.67 17.57
C THR A 23 3.18 -17.50 17.65
N GLY A 24 4.48 -17.76 17.58
CA GLY A 24 5.51 -16.72 17.48
C GLY A 24 5.45 -15.88 16.21
N LEU A 25 4.73 -16.33 15.17
CA LEU A 25 4.58 -15.60 13.90
C LEU A 25 3.41 -14.60 13.87
N VAL A 26 2.59 -14.54 14.93
CA VAL A 26 1.40 -13.66 14.98
C VAL A 26 1.76 -12.21 14.69
N THR A 27 2.69 -11.62 15.43
CA THR A 27 3.08 -10.22 15.24
C THR A 27 3.67 -9.94 13.85
N PRO A 28 4.68 -10.70 13.36
CA PRO A 28 5.25 -10.43 12.03
C PRO A 28 4.27 -10.67 10.87
N ILE A 29 3.35 -11.64 10.98
CA ILE A 29 2.32 -11.85 9.96
C ILE A 29 1.32 -10.68 9.94
N LYS A 30 0.89 -10.19 11.11
CA LYS A 30 0.03 -8.99 11.17
C LYS A 30 0.74 -7.75 10.62
N THR A 31 2.03 -7.61 10.89
CA THR A 31 2.86 -6.53 10.31
C THR A 31 2.90 -6.61 8.78
N ALA A 32 3.15 -7.80 8.22
CA ALA A 32 3.14 -8.02 6.77
C ALA A 32 1.75 -7.72 6.16
N TYR A 33 0.67 -8.10 6.84
CA TYR A 33 -0.70 -7.78 6.41
C TYR A 33 -0.94 -6.26 6.32
N TRP A 34 -0.51 -5.51 7.34
CA TRP A 34 -0.65 -4.06 7.36
C TRP A 34 0.21 -3.34 6.31
N ASN A 35 1.35 -3.92 5.96
CA ASN A 35 2.28 -3.40 4.96
C ASN A 35 1.98 -3.86 3.52
N HIS A 36 0.87 -4.57 3.31
CA HIS A 36 0.50 -5.12 2.00
C HIS A 36 1.60 -6.00 1.38
N THR A 37 2.28 -6.79 2.22
CA THR A 37 3.36 -7.69 1.82
C THR A 37 2.79 -9.06 1.46
N PRO A 38 2.80 -9.49 0.19
CA PRO A 38 2.41 -10.84 -0.18
C PRO A 38 3.41 -11.85 0.41
N LEU A 39 2.89 -12.80 1.18
CA LEU A 39 3.69 -13.77 1.91
C LEU A 39 2.93 -15.08 2.05
N LEU A 40 3.60 -16.21 1.78
CA LEU A 40 3.03 -17.53 2.01
C LEU A 40 3.35 -17.97 3.45
N LEU A 41 2.31 -18.08 4.28
CA LEU A 41 2.40 -18.67 5.61
C LEU A 41 2.04 -20.15 5.53
N VAL A 42 3.02 -21.01 5.78
CA VAL A 42 2.82 -22.45 5.86
C VAL A 42 2.75 -22.87 7.32
N THR A 43 1.61 -23.41 7.72
CA THR A 43 1.36 -23.87 9.10
C THR A 43 1.21 -25.39 9.12
N PRO A 44 2.22 -26.12 9.61
CA PRO A 44 2.05 -27.54 9.91
C PRO A 44 1.00 -27.73 11.02
N GLN A 45 0.11 -28.71 10.88
CA GLN A 45 -0.95 -29.02 11.84
C GLN A 45 -0.76 -30.42 12.43
N ALA A 46 -1.40 -30.70 13.55
CA ALA A 46 -1.53 -32.06 14.08
C ALA A 46 -2.06 -33.01 12.99
N ALA A 47 -1.73 -34.30 13.09
CA ALA A 47 -2.21 -35.27 12.12
C ALA A 47 -3.73 -35.42 12.21
N ASN A 48 -4.41 -35.55 11.06
CA ASN A 48 -5.87 -35.74 11.00
C ASN A 48 -6.34 -36.89 11.89
N LYS A 49 -5.53 -37.96 12.00
CA LYS A 49 -5.85 -39.14 12.82
C LYS A 49 -5.91 -38.89 14.33
N THR A 50 -5.28 -37.79 14.80
CA THR A 50 -5.17 -37.46 16.23
C THR A 50 -5.68 -36.08 16.60
N MET A 51 -6.17 -35.34 15.63
CA MET A 51 -6.71 -33.99 15.85
C MET A 51 -7.88 -34.02 16.84
N GLY A 52 -7.88 -33.10 17.79
CA GLY A 52 -8.90 -32.99 18.84
C GLY A 52 -8.70 -33.93 20.01
N GLN A 53 -7.61 -34.73 20.04
CA GLN A 53 -7.28 -35.64 21.15
C GLN A 53 -6.32 -35.02 22.18
N GLY A 54 -6.05 -33.71 22.08
CA GLY A 54 -5.10 -33.02 22.97
C GLY A 54 -3.64 -33.40 22.70
N GLY A 55 -3.31 -33.55 21.39
CA GLY A 55 -1.95 -33.88 20.95
C GLY A 55 -0.94 -32.81 21.34
N PHE A 56 0.34 -33.22 21.48
CA PHE A 56 1.42 -32.27 21.79
C PHE A 56 1.50 -31.16 20.73
N GLN A 57 1.46 -29.91 21.21
CA GLN A 57 1.52 -28.69 20.37
C GLN A 57 0.35 -28.50 19.40
N GLU A 58 -0.77 -29.16 19.61
CA GLU A 58 -1.98 -28.92 18.84
C GLU A 58 -2.56 -27.53 19.17
N VAL A 59 -2.78 -26.69 18.15
CA VAL A 59 -3.34 -25.33 18.25
C VAL A 59 -4.25 -25.07 17.07
N GLU A 60 -5.35 -24.39 17.32
CA GLU A 60 -6.28 -23.90 16.29
C GLU A 60 -5.68 -22.79 15.43
N GLN A 61 -4.80 -23.16 14.51
CA GLN A 61 -3.97 -22.22 13.73
C GLN A 61 -4.78 -21.43 12.70
N MET A 62 -5.84 -22.01 12.16
CA MET A 62 -6.71 -21.29 11.21
C MET A 62 -7.43 -20.12 11.89
N ASN A 63 -7.96 -20.33 13.08
CA ASN A 63 -8.60 -19.26 13.86
C ASN A 63 -7.60 -18.20 14.33
N LEU A 64 -6.36 -18.62 14.66
CA LEU A 64 -5.31 -17.71 15.10
C LEU A 64 -4.98 -16.62 14.07
N PHE A 65 -4.93 -16.97 12.78
CA PHE A 65 -4.55 -16.05 11.71
C PHE A 65 -5.71 -15.46 10.93
N LYS A 66 -6.96 -15.75 11.30
CA LYS A 66 -8.15 -15.33 10.54
C LYS A 66 -8.17 -13.85 10.15
N ASP A 67 -7.74 -12.95 11.05
CA ASP A 67 -7.72 -11.49 10.81
C ASP A 67 -6.35 -10.98 10.34
N MET A 68 -5.42 -11.88 10.04
CA MET A 68 -4.02 -11.53 9.73
C MET A 68 -3.58 -11.94 8.35
N VAL A 69 -4.45 -12.63 7.61
CA VAL A 69 -4.23 -13.10 6.25
C VAL A 69 -5.40 -12.73 5.35
N CYS A 70 -5.15 -12.54 4.06
CA CYS A 70 -6.22 -12.25 3.10
C CYS A 70 -6.96 -13.51 2.64
N TYR A 71 -6.35 -14.67 2.82
CA TYR A 71 -6.92 -15.97 2.48
C TYR A 71 -6.28 -17.06 3.32
N GLN A 72 -7.05 -18.09 3.65
CA GLN A 72 -6.54 -19.27 4.33
C GLN A 72 -7.26 -20.53 3.88
N GLU A 73 -6.51 -21.61 3.73
CA GLU A 73 -7.06 -22.90 3.36
C GLU A 73 -6.27 -24.04 4.01
N GLU A 74 -6.98 -25.07 4.46
CA GLU A 74 -6.40 -26.30 4.95
C GLU A 74 -6.43 -27.39 3.87
N VAL A 75 -5.33 -28.08 3.72
CA VAL A 75 -5.25 -29.25 2.83
C VAL A 75 -6.00 -30.41 3.48
N ARG A 76 -7.05 -30.88 2.82
CA ARG A 76 -7.91 -31.97 3.30
C ARG A 76 -7.64 -33.31 2.61
N ASP A 77 -6.87 -33.27 1.54
CA ASP A 77 -6.44 -34.44 0.77
C ASP A 77 -5.06 -34.17 0.18
N ALA A 78 -4.12 -35.09 0.37
CA ALA A 78 -2.75 -34.92 -0.08
C ALA A 78 -2.65 -34.74 -1.62
N SER A 79 -3.52 -35.40 -2.40
CA SER A 79 -3.54 -35.29 -3.85
C SER A 79 -3.90 -33.87 -4.34
N ARG A 80 -4.54 -33.07 -3.51
CA ARG A 80 -4.90 -31.67 -3.80
C ARG A 80 -3.86 -30.64 -3.36
N MET A 81 -2.71 -31.07 -2.86
CA MET A 81 -1.67 -30.19 -2.32
C MET A 81 -1.26 -29.10 -3.33
N ALA A 82 -0.98 -29.48 -4.56
CA ALA A 82 -0.54 -28.54 -5.60
C ALA A 82 -1.63 -27.52 -5.96
N GLU A 83 -2.88 -27.97 -6.08
CA GLU A 83 -4.03 -27.11 -6.34
C GLU A 83 -4.24 -26.06 -5.22
N VAL A 84 -4.26 -26.52 -3.97
CA VAL A 84 -4.47 -25.65 -2.80
C VAL A 84 -3.32 -24.66 -2.65
N LEU A 85 -2.07 -25.13 -2.77
CA LEU A 85 -0.89 -24.28 -2.69
C LEU A 85 -0.92 -23.18 -3.75
N ASN A 86 -1.20 -23.54 -5.01
CA ASN A 86 -1.31 -22.55 -6.09
C ASN A 86 -2.37 -21.51 -5.81
N ARG A 87 -3.55 -21.94 -5.36
CA ARG A 87 -4.65 -21.02 -5.00
C ARG A 87 -4.27 -20.07 -3.89
N VAL A 88 -3.61 -20.56 -2.83
CA VAL A 88 -3.16 -19.73 -1.70
C VAL A 88 -2.11 -18.70 -2.16
N ILE A 89 -1.14 -19.12 -2.99
CA ILE A 89 -0.12 -18.22 -3.56
C ILE A 89 -0.79 -17.13 -4.41
N GLU A 90 -1.69 -17.49 -5.31
CA GLU A 90 -2.40 -16.50 -6.14
C GLU A 90 -3.22 -15.51 -5.31
N LYS A 91 -3.88 -15.98 -4.25
CA LYS A 91 -4.63 -15.11 -3.34
C LYS A 91 -3.72 -14.13 -2.60
N ALA A 92 -2.54 -14.57 -2.15
CA ALA A 92 -1.54 -13.70 -1.52
C ALA A 92 -1.09 -12.59 -2.48
N ILE A 93 -0.76 -12.95 -3.72
CA ILE A 93 -0.30 -12.00 -4.74
C ILE A 93 -1.40 -11.00 -5.11
N ARG A 94 -2.61 -11.48 -5.40
CA ARG A 94 -3.76 -10.64 -5.79
C ARG A 94 -4.23 -9.73 -4.65
N GLY A 95 -4.21 -10.25 -3.41
CA GLY A 95 -4.60 -9.49 -2.22
C GLY A 95 -3.52 -8.55 -1.69
N SER A 96 -2.28 -8.65 -2.21
CA SER A 96 -1.11 -7.94 -1.68
C SER A 96 -1.04 -8.07 -0.15
N ALA A 97 -1.10 -9.33 0.35
CA ALA A 97 -1.14 -9.61 1.78
C ALA A 97 -0.73 -11.07 2.04
N PRO A 98 -0.37 -11.45 3.28
CA PRO A 98 -0.12 -12.84 3.63
C PRO A 98 -1.34 -13.72 3.36
N ALA A 99 -1.10 -14.96 2.89
CA ALA A 99 -2.10 -16.01 2.83
C ALA A 99 -1.55 -17.29 3.46
N GLN A 100 -2.44 -18.06 4.09
CA GLN A 100 -2.09 -19.24 4.88
C GLN A 100 -2.50 -20.53 4.18
N ILE A 101 -1.57 -21.48 4.12
CA ILE A 101 -1.86 -22.88 3.86
C ILE A 101 -1.61 -23.69 5.13
N ASN A 102 -2.63 -24.41 5.62
CA ASN A 102 -2.54 -25.28 6.78
C ASN A 102 -2.41 -26.74 6.29
N VAL A 103 -1.36 -27.43 6.75
CA VAL A 103 -1.03 -28.77 6.25
C VAL A 103 -0.93 -29.76 7.39
N PRO A 104 -1.89 -30.70 7.52
CA PRO A 104 -1.82 -31.80 8.47
C PRO A 104 -0.55 -32.62 8.33
N ARG A 105 0.02 -33.01 9.47
CA ARG A 105 1.32 -33.70 9.54
C ARG A 105 1.38 -35.01 8.76
N ASP A 106 0.30 -35.74 8.69
CA ASP A 106 0.18 -37.02 7.97
C ASP A 106 0.28 -36.88 6.43
N TYR A 107 0.22 -35.66 5.89
CA TYR A 107 0.41 -35.42 4.45
C TYR A 107 1.87 -35.15 4.05
N TRP A 108 2.74 -34.77 5.00
CA TRP A 108 4.12 -34.38 4.68
C TRP A 108 5.01 -35.55 4.19
N THR A 109 4.63 -36.79 4.50
CA THR A 109 5.38 -37.99 4.12
C THR A 109 4.72 -38.80 3.02
N GLN A 110 3.57 -38.35 2.50
CA GLN A 110 2.90 -39.05 1.41
C GLN A 110 3.55 -38.72 0.08
N VAL A 111 3.76 -39.75 -0.74
CA VAL A 111 4.15 -39.59 -2.13
C VAL A 111 2.88 -39.47 -2.96
N ILE A 112 2.78 -38.39 -3.72
CA ILE A 112 1.62 -38.06 -4.53
C ILE A 112 2.04 -37.88 -5.98
N ASP A 113 1.19 -38.25 -6.91
CA ASP A 113 1.31 -37.90 -8.31
C ASP A 113 0.41 -36.74 -8.63
N VAL A 114 0.99 -35.60 -9.10
CA VAL A 114 0.25 -34.37 -9.31
C VAL A 114 0.68 -33.66 -10.59
N ASP A 115 -0.28 -33.12 -11.30
CA ASP A 115 -0.04 -32.11 -12.32
C ASP A 115 0.12 -30.74 -11.64
N LEU A 116 1.21 -30.05 -11.93
CA LEU A 116 1.42 -28.70 -11.46
C LEU A 116 0.55 -27.72 -12.29
N PRO A 117 -0.28 -26.89 -11.65
CA PRO A 117 -1.07 -25.94 -12.38
C PRO A 117 -0.19 -24.89 -13.08
N PRO A 118 -0.58 -24.41 -14.26
CA PRO A 118 0.19 -23.38 -14.96
C PRO A 118 0.20 -22.06 -14.17
N ILE A 119 1.30 -21.32 -14.26
CA ILE A 119 1.40 -19.98 -13.70
C ILE A 119 0.58 -19.02 -14.57
N VAL A 120 -0.50 -18.47 -14.00
CA VAL A 120 -1.33 -17.44 -14.65
C VAL A 120 -0.89 -16.06 -14.16
N ARG A 121 -0.29 -15.27 -15.05
CA ARG A 121 0.04 -13.88 -14.75
C ARG A 121 -1.15 -13.00 -15.13
N LEU A 122 -1.74 -12.34 -14.16
CA LEU A 122 -2.77 -11.35 -14.41
C LEU A 122 -2.13 -9.98 -14.70
N GLU A 123 -2.65 -9.30 -15.71
CA GLU A 123 -2.33 -7.91 -15.94
C GLU A 123 -2.91 -7.03 -14.81
N ARG A 124 -2.19 -5.96 -14.48
CA ARG A 124 -2.67 -4.98 -13.51
C ARG A 124 -3.77 -4.12 -14.15
N GLN A 125 -4.74 -3.74 -13.34
CA GLN A 125 -5.83 -2.88 -13.80
C GLN A 125 -5.34 -1.48 -14.09
N ALA A 126 -5.73 -0.95 -15.25
CA ALA A 126 -5.31 0.38 -15.69
C ALA A 126 -6.26 1.51 -15.23
N GLY A 127 -7.33 1.18 -14.51
CA GLY A 127 -8.38 2.13 -14.16
C GLY A 127 -9.42 2.35 -15.27
N GLY A 128 -10.54 2.96 -14.92
CA GLY A 128 -11.60 3.30 -15.88
C GLY A 128 -11.31 4.61 -16.63
N SER A 129 -11.41 4.59 -17.95
CA SER A 129 -11.11 5.76 -18.83
C SER A 129 -11.87 7.03 -18.44
N ALA A 130 -13.14 6.94 -18.08
CA ALA A 130 -13.97 8.09 -17.68
C ALA A 130 -13.45 8.73 -16.38
N ALA A 131 -13.11 7.90 -15.37
CA ALA A 131 -12.57 8.38 -14.11
C ALA A 131 -11.19 9.03 -14.28
N ILE A 132 -10.32 8.44 -15.12
CA ILE A 132 -9.02 9.02 -15.46
C ILE A 132 -9.16 10.34 -16.18
N THR A 133 -10.07 10.46 -17.15
CA THR A 133 -10.35 11.73 -17.84
C THR A 133 -10.80 12.79 -16.84
N LYS A 134 -11.73 12.45 -15.94
CA LYS A 134 -12.19 13.36 -14.91
C LYS A 134 -11.09 13.79 -13.95
N ALA A 135 -10.20 12.88 -13.57
CA ALA A 135 -9.04 13.17 -12.74
C ALA A 135 -8.07 14.15 -13.45
N ALA A 136 -7.76 13.91 -14.72
CA ALA A 136 -6.91 14.78 -15.52
C ALA A 136 -7.51 16.18 -15.70
N GLU A 137 -8.83 16.30 -15.90
CA GLU A 137 -9.54 17.58 -15.96
C GLU A 137 -9.43 18.37 -14.65
N LEU A 138 -9.65 17.72 -13.50
CA LEU A 138 -9.53 18.36 -12.19
C LEU A 138 -8.11 18.85 -11.94
N LEU A 139 -7.12 18.00 -12.21
CA LEU A 139 -5.70 18.35 -12.04
C LEU A 139 -5.25 19.46 -12.99
N SER A 140 -5.74 19.46 -14.23
CA SER A 140 -5.41 20.51 -15.22
C SER A 140 -5.93 21.89 -14.80
N LYS A 141 -7.05 21.95 -14.09
CA LYS A 141 -7.69 23.20 -13.62
C LYS A 141 -7.30 23.60 -12.21
N ALA A 142 -6.51 22.77 -11.52
CA ALA A 142 -6.15 23.00 -10.13
C ALA A 142 -5.25 24.22 -9.97
N LYS A 143 -5.53 25.02 -8.94
CA LYS A 143 -4.69 26.16 -8.54
C LYS A 143 -3.57 25.71 -7.60
N PHE A 144 -3.90 24.77 -6.72
CA PHE A 144 -2.94 24.19 -5.77
C PHE A 144 -3.11 22.66 -5.66
N PRO A 145 -2.73 21.92 -6.73
CA PRO A 145 -2.75 20.46 -6.66
C PRO A 145 -1.71 19.96 -5.66
N VAL A 146 -2.03 18.90 -4.91
CA VAL A 146 -1.11 18.18 -4.04
C VAL A 146 -1.19 16.69 -4.33
N ILE A 147 -0.04 16.04 -4.44
CA ILE A 147 0.03 14.59 -4.55
C ILE A 147 0.31 14.00 -3.15
N LEU A 148 -0.54 13.06 -2.73
CA LEU A 148 -0.29 12.23 -1.55
C LEU A 148 0.09 10.83 -2.00
N SER A 149 1.37 10.50 -1.88
CA SER A 149 1.97 9.25 -2.33
C SER A 149 2.00 8.22 -1.22
N GLY A 150 1.60 6.98 -1.50
CA GLY A 150 1.54 5.90 -0.51
C GLY A 150 2.21 4.61 -0.95
N ALA A 151 1.94 3.53 -0.20
CA ALA A 151 2.48 2.19 -0.43
C ALA A 151 2.34 1.69 -1.87
N GLY A 152 1.20 1.97 -2.50
CA GLY A 152 0.91 1.54 -3.87
C GLY A 152 1.85 2.14 -4.92
N VAL A 153 2.46 3.30 -4.63
CA VAL A 153 3.49 3.88 -5.50
C VAL A 153 4.78 3.07 -5.43
N VAL A 154 5.19 2.64 -4.24
CA VAL A 154 6.38 1.81 -4.04
C VAL A 154 6.16 0.41 -4.62
N ILE A 155 5.09 -0.26 -4.20
CA ILE A 155 4.76 -1.63 -4.60
C ILE A 155 4.48 -1.72 -6.11
N GLY A 156 3.84 -0.70 -6.67
CA GLY A 156 3.55 -0.58 -8.11
C GLY A 156 4.74 -0.16 -8.97
N GLY A 157 5.85 0.29 -8.35
CA GLY A 157 7.00 0.83 -9.07
C GLY A 157 6.68 2.13 -9.81
N ALA A 158 5.87 3.01 -9.20
CA ALA A 158 5.33 4.24 -9.79
C ALA A 158 6.06 5.53 -9.37
N ILE A 159 7.26 5.41 -8.79
CA ILE A 159 8.01 6.57 -8.25
C ILE A 159 8.33 7.57 -9.36
N GLU A 160 8.82 7.10 -10.51
CA GLU A 160 9.16 7.98 -11.64
C GLU A 160 7.92 8.63 -12.27
N GLU A 161 6.81 7.92 -12.37
CA GLU A 161 5.54 8.46 -12.86
C GLU A 161 4.98 9.51 -11.90
N THR A 162 5.10 9.27 -10.59
CA THR A 162 4.72 10.25 -9.56
C THR A 162 5.57 11.52 -9.67
N LYS A 163 6.88 11.36 -9.91
CA LYS A 163 7.80 12.49 -10.14
C LYS A 163 7.40 13.29 -11.37
N LYS A 164 7.15 12.63 -12.50
CA LYS A 164 6.68 13.31 -13.73
C LYS A 164 5.37 14.08 -13.52
N LEU A 165 4.42 13.50 -12.79
CA LEU A 165 3.17 14.18 -12.43
C LEU A 165 3.43 15.42 -11.57
N ALA A 166 4.28 15.28 -10.53
CA ALA A 166 4.65 16.38 -9.66
C ALA A 166 5.31 17.54 -10.43
N GLU A 167 6.26 17.22 -11.30
CA GLU A 167 6.99 18.20 -12.13
C GLU A 167 6.07 18.88 -13.15
N LYS A 168 5.18 18.10 -13.81
CA LYS A 168 4.21 18.65 -14.78
C LYS A 168 3.23 19.61 -14.12
N LEU A 169 2.80 19.32 -12.91
CA LEU A 169 1.82 20.10 -12.17
C LEU A 169 2.47 21.16 -11.26
N ASP A 170 3.80 21.15 -11.08
CA ASP A 170 4.51 21.86 -9.99
C ASP A 170 3.86 21.64 -8.62
N SER A 171 3.47 20.38 -8.37
CA SER A 171 2.70 19.95 -7.21
C SER A 171 3.61 19.48 -6.10
N PRO A 172 3.46 19.95 -4.86
CA PRO A 172 4.16 19.36 -3.73
C PRO A 172 3.68 17.91 -3.54
N VAL A 173 4.62 17.04 -3.15
CA VAL A 173 4.34 15.63 -2.86
C VAL A 173 4.49 15.39 -1.37
N CYS A 174 3.38 15.01 -0.74
CA CYS A 174 3.38 14.48 0.61
C CYS A 174 3.46 12.96 0.55
N SER A 175 4.14 12.33 1.49
CA SER A 175 4.14 10.87 1.61
C SER A 175 3.23 10.39 2.75
N GLY A 176 2.76 9.15 2.64
CA GLY A 176 2.17 8.48 3.79
C GLY A 176 3.23 8.24 4.87
N TYR A 177 2.86 8.24 6.12
CA TYR A 177 3.73 8.10 7.30
C TYR A 177 4.76 6.95 7.21
N GLN A 178 4.41 5.81 6.61
CA GLN A 178 5.27 4.63 6.52
C GLN A 178 6.01 4.50 5.17
N HIS A 179 5.82 5.43 4.25
CA HIS A 179 6.31 5.33 2.88
C HIS A 179 7.04 6.60 2.43
N ASN A 180 8.08 6.97 3.19
CA ASN A 180 8.98 8.05 2.80
C ASN A 180 9.80 7.74 1.54
N ASP A 181 9.86 6.48 1.18
CA ASP A 181 10.47 5.94 -0.04
C ASP A 181 9.59 6.08 -1.30
N SER A 182 8.35 6.56 -1.15
CA SER A 182 7.42 6.73 -2.28
C SER A 182 7.70 7.93 -3.18
N PHE A 183 8.62 8.82 -2.75
CA PHE A 183 9.07 9.97 -3.52
C PHE A 183 10.49 10.37 -3.11
N PRO A 184 11.37 10.82 -4.03
CA PRO A 184 12.72 11.23 -3.68
C PRO A 184 12.75 12.39 -2.68
N GLY A 185 13.30 12.16 -1.48
CA GLY A 185 13.26 13.14 -0.38
C GLY A 185 14.05 14.43 -0.64
N ASN A 186 15.08 14.36 -1.51
CA ASN A 186 15.88 15.51 -1.93
C ASN A 186 15.24 16.33 -3.08
N HIS A 187 14.11 15.89 -3.62
CA HIS A 187 13.46 16.61 -4.71
C HIS A 187 12.87 17.93 -4.21
N PRO A 188 12.94 19.06 -4.99
CA PRO A 188 12.37 20.35 -4.57
C PRO A 188 10.90 20.30 -4.19
N LEU A 189 10.12 19.44 -4.82
CA LEU A 189 8.68 19.26 -4.56
C LEU A 189 8.37 18.26 -3.42
N ALA A 190 9.35 17.59 -2.81
CA ALA A 190 9.14 16.73 -1.66
C ALA A 190 8.75 17.55 -0.43
N ALA A 191 7.53 17.37 0.08
CA ALA A 191 7.02 18.07 1.25
C ALA A 191 7.24 17.29 2.57
N GLY A 192 7.45 15.99 2.47
CA GLY A 192 7.63 15.07 3.59
C GLY A 192 6.36 14.31 3.98
N PRO A 193 6.42 13.50 5.05
CA PRO A 193 5.31 12.66 5.47
C PRO A 193 4.19 13.43 6.17
N LEU A 194 2.96 12.94 6.03
CA LEU A 194 1.80 13.32 6.81
C LEU A 194 1.61 12.37 8.01
N GLY A 195 0.72 12.75 8.92
CA GLY A 195 0.29 11.91 10.04
C GLY A 195 1.20 12.04 11.26
N TYR A 196 1.20 11.00 12.07
CA TYR A 196 1.96 10.96 13.32
C TYR A 196 3.46 11.18 13.06
N ASN A 197 4.07 12.10 13.79
CA ASN A 197 5.46 12.54 13.57
C ASN A 197 5.76 13.00 12.13
N GLY A 198 4.76 13.49 11.42
CA GLY A 198 4.93 13.98 10.05
C GLY A 198 5.59 15.35 9.96
N SER A 199 5.79 15.79 8.72
CA SER A 199 6.33 17.12 8.40
C SER A 199 5.28 18.21 8.58
N LYS A 200 5.61 19.23 9.36
CA LYS A 200 4.75 20.43 9.47
C LYS A 200 4.58 21.11 8.12
N ALA A 201 5.64 21.17 7.30
CA ALA A 201 5.57 21.71 5.94
C ALA A 201 4.58 20.94 5.06
N ALA A 202 4.58 19.58 5.12
CA ALA A 202 3.62 18.77 4.39
C ALA A 202 2.17 19.07 4.83
N MET A 203 1.93 19.21 6.13
CA MET A 203 0.61 19.53 6.68
C MET A 203 0.13 20.93 6.25
N GLU A 204 1.00 21.93 6.29
CA GLU A 204 0.68 23.27 5.85
C GLU A 204 0.42 23.36 4.33
N LEU A 205 1.16 22.60 3.52
CA LEU A 205 0.98 22.60 2.07
C LEU A 205 -0.31 21.87 1.66
N ILE A 206 -0.59 20.69 2.21
CA ILE A 206 -1.81 19.95 1.85
C ILE A 206 -3.08 20.70 2.31
N SER A 207 -3.02 21.46 3.40
CA SER A 207 -4.17 22.24 3.88
C SER A 207 -4.64 23.31 2.89
N LYS A 208 -3.81 23.69 1.93
CA LYS A 208 -4.10 24.69 0.89
C LYS A 208 -4.57 24.05 -0.43
N ALA A 209 -4.62 22.72 -0.49
CA ALA A 209 -4.99 22.03 -1.70
C ALA A 209 -6.44 22.31 -2.12
N ASP A 210 -6.66 22.57 -3.40
CA ASP A 210 -7.97 22.53 -4.05
C ASP A 210 -8.23 21.18 -4.73
N VAL A 211 -7.14 20.45 -5.09
CA VAL A 211 -7.20 19.08 -5.60
C VAL A 211 -6.12 18.25 -4.91
N VAL A 212 -6.48 17.08 -4.38
CA VAL A 212 -5.53 16.09 -3.86
C VAL A 212 -5.58 14.84 -4.72
N LEU A 213 -4.44 14.48 -5.31
CA LEU A 213 -4.24 13.17 -5.93
C LEU A 213 -3.65 12.20 -4.89
N ALA A 214 -4.50 11.39 -4.28
CA ALA A 214 -4.12 10.32 -3.36
C ALA A 214 -3.75 9.07 -4.17
N LEU A 215 -2.47 8.92 -4.49
CA LEU A 215 -1.94 7.88 -5.38
C LEU A 215 -1.41 6.70 -4.59
N GLY A 216 -2.04 5.53 -4.76
CA GLY A 216 -1.64 4.30 -4.07
C GLY A 216 -1.69 4.39 -2.55
N THR A 217 -2.66 5.10 -2.00
CA THR A 217 -2.84 5.27 -0.56
C THR A 217 -4.29 5.07 -0.14
N ARG A 218 -4.49 4.25 0.88
CA ARG A 218 -5.81 4.01 1.49
C ARG A 218 -6.31 5.14 2.37
N LEU A 219 -5.57 6.25 2.46
CA LEU A 219 -5.89 7.39 3.32
C LEU A 219 -6.13 6.98 4.79
N ASN A 220 -5.29 6.08 5.30
CA ASN A 220 -5.38 5.56 6.65
C ASN A 220 -5.54 6.71 7.67
N PRO A 221 -6.48 6.61 8.63
CA PRO A 221 -6.67 7.63 9.67
C PRO A 221 -5.37 8.01 10.40
N PHE A 222 -4.52 7.03 10.74
CA PHE A 222 -3.24 7.28 11.39
C PHE A 222 -2.27 8.12 10.53
N SER A 223 -2.25 7.87 9.20
CA SER A 223 -1.44 8.64 8.24
C SER A 223 -2.02 10.02 7.92
N THR A 224 -3.20 10.34 8.43
CA THR A 224 -3.86 11.64 8.23
C THR A 224 -4.26 12.30 9.56
N LEU A 225 -3.67 11.86 10.68
CA LEU A 225 -3.89 12.49 11.99
C LEU A 225 -3.41 13.95 11.99
N PRO A 226 -4.18 14.88 12.57
CA PRO A 226 -3.72 16.24 12.83
C PRO A 226 -2.41 16.25 13.62
N GLY A 227 -1.55 17.22 13.33
CA GLY A 227 -0.27 17.39 14.01
C GLY A 227 0.04 18.87 14.21
N TYR A 228 0.85 19.20 15.20
CA TYR A 228 1.26 20.56 15.52
C TYR A 228 0.10 21.56 15.73
N GLY A 229 -1.06 21.08 16.20
CA GLY A 229 -2.27 21.90 16.33
C GLY A 229 -2.96 22.25 15.01
N ILE A 230 -2.56 21.64 13.89
CA ILE A 230 -3.10 21.90 12.55
C ILE A 230 -4.11 20.81 12.17
N ASP A 231 -5.39 21.17 11.97
CA ASP A 231 -6.37 20.34 11.23
C ASP A 231 -6.14 20.57 9.74
N TYR A 232 -5.17 19.86 9.19
CA TYR A 232 -4.64 20.13 7.86
C TYR A 232 -5.41 19.49 6.71
N TRP A 233 -6.36 18.58 6.98
CA TRP A 233 -7.06 17.92 5.88
C TRP A 233 -7.95 18.93 5.11
N PRO A 234 -7.75 19.10 3.79
CA PRO A 234 -8.45 20.14 3.02
C PRO A 234 -9.92 19.76 2.82
N LYS A 235 -10.82 20.40 3.58
CA LYS A 235 -12.27 20.07 3.62
C LYS A 235 -13.00 20.32 2.29
N ASN A 236 -12.52 21.29 1.50
CA ASN A 236 -13.15 21.74 0.25
C ASN A 236 -12.41 21.23 -1.00
N ALA A 237 -11.34 20.48 -0.85
CA ALA A 237 -10.59 19.94 -1.97
C ALA A 237 -11.33 18.81 -2.68
N SER A 238 -11.17 18.72 -3.99
CA SER A 238 -11.54 17.55 -4.76
C SER A 238 -10.50 16.44 -4.52
N ILE A 239 -10.93 15.31 -3.98
CA ILE A 239 -10.05 14.17 -3.72
C ILE A 239 -10.17 13.17 -4.85
N ILE A 240 -9.05 12.88 -5.50
CA ILE A 240 -8.88 11.80 -6.47
C ILE A 240 -8.14 10.69 -5.75
N GLN A 241 -8.76 9.53 -5.57
CA GLN A 241 -8.13 8.40 -4.90
C GLN A 241 -7.89 7.26 -5.87
N VAL A 242 -6.64 6.81 -5.96
CA VAL A 242 -6.20 5.67 -6.78
C VAL A 242 -5.76 4.55 -5.85
N ASP A 243 -6.43 3.42 -5.93
CA ASP A 243 -6.08 2.22 -5.17
C ASP A 243 -6.36 0.96 -6.00
N ILE A 244 -5.51 -0.05 -5.86
CA ILE A 244 -5.71 -1.34 -6.52
C ILE A 244 -6.83 -2.15 -5.86
N ASN A 245 -7.11 -1.90 -4.58
CA ASN A 245 -8.20 -2.52 -3.84
C ASN A 245 -9.42 -1.57 -3.80
N PRO A 246 -10.53 -1.91 -4.48
CA PRO A 246 -11.73 -1.08 -4.53
C PRO A 246 -12.34 -0.81 -3.15
N ASP A 247 -12.20 -1.73 -2.19
CA ASP A 247 -12.75 -1.58 -0.83
C ASP A 247 -12.08 -0.46 -0.01
N ARG A 248 -10.96 0.06 -0.50
CA ARG A 248 -10.21 1.17 0.13
C ARG A 248 -10.63 2.54 -0.38
N ILE A 249 -11.27 2.60 -1.54
CA ILE A 249 -11.68 3.86 -2.16
C ILE A 249 -12.89 4.42 -1.42
N GLY A 250 -12.75 5.64 -0.91
CA GLY A 250 -13.82 6.33 -0.17
C GLY A 250 -14.04 5.82 1.27
N LEU A 251 -13.23 4.87 1.75
CA LEU A 251 -13.42 4.25 3.08
C LEU A 251 -13.27 5.26 4.24
N THR A 252 -12.32 6.18 4.14
CA THR A 252 -11.93 7.06 5.26
C THR A 252 -12.16 8.53 4.99
N LYS A 253 -12.19 8.94 3.74
CA LYS A 253 -12.35 10.33 3.31
C LYS A 253 -13.37 10.39 2.17
N LYS A 254 -14.09 11.52 2.09
CA LYS A 254 -14.99 11.77 0.96
C LYS A 254 -14.14 11.92 -0.31
N VAL A 255 -14.43 11.11 -1.33
CA VAL A 255 -13.72 11.06 -2.60
C VAL A 255 -14.58 11.64 -3.71
N THR A 256 -13.99 12.50 -4.54
CA THR A 256 -14.64 13.08 -5.71
C THR A 256 -14.52 12.16 -6.93
N VAL A 257 -13.33 11.53 -7.11
CA VAL A 257 -13.06 10.59 -8.19
C VAL A 257 -12.33 9.38 -7.60
N GLY A 258 -12.96 8.21 -7.63
CA GLY A 258 -12.33 6.93 -7.29
C GLY A 258 -11.82 6.23 -8.54
N ILE A 259 -10.57 5.77 -8.53
CA ILE A 259 -9.96 5.02 -9.62
C ILE A 259 -9.44 3.70 -9.08
N ASN A 260 -10.09 2.60 -9.47
CA ASN A 260 -9.58 1.27 -9.14
C ASN A 260 -8.54 0.86 -10.17
N GLY A 261 -7.26 0.92 -9.79
CA GLY A 261 -6.16 0.63 -10.70
C GLY A 261 -4.79 0.67 -10.05
N ASP A 262 -3.82 0.16 -10.80
CA ASP A 262 -2.40 0.20 -10.46
C ASP A 262 -1.88 1.64 -10.51
N ALA A 263 -1.14 2.06 -9.49
CA ALA A 263 -0.65 3.44 -9.38
C ALA A 263 0.19 3.89 -10.57
N LYS A 264 1.03 2.99 -11.14
CA LYS A 264 1.90 3.30 -12.28
C LYS A 264 1.09 3.50 -13.56
N LEU A 265 0.19 2.55 -13.85
CA LEU A 265 -0.63 2.60 -15.06
C LEU A 265 -1.57 3.81 -15.04
N VAL A 266 -2.20 4.07 -13.90
CA VAL A 266 -3.10 5.22 -13.73
C VAL A 266 -2.34 6.54 -13.82
N ALA A 267 -1.16 6.64 -13.19
CA ALA A 267 -0.33 7.85 -13.28
C ALA A 267 0.07 8.18 -14.72
N ASN A 268 0.48 7.17 -15.51
CA ASN A 268 0.81 7.36 -16.92
C ASN A 268 -0.41 7.83 -17.73
N GLN A 269 -1.57 7.21 -17.55
CA GLN A 269 -2.79 7.63 -18.25
C GLN A 269 -3.27 9.03 -17.86
N ILE A 270 -3.10 9.44 -16.60
CA ILE A 270 -3.37 10.81 -16.18
C ILE A 270 -2.41 11.76 -16.88
N LEU A 271 -1.08 11.45 -16.90
CA LEU A 271 -0.06 12.26 -17.58
C LEU A 271 -0.40 12.49 -19.06
N GLU A 272 -0.82 11.44 -19.77
CA GLU A 272 -1.21 11.52 -21.20
C GLU A 272 -2.43 12.40 -21.44
N LYS A 273 -3.34 12.50 -20.45
CA LYS A 273 -4.60 13.26 -20.56
C LYS A 273 -4.53 14.66 -19.95
N LEU A 274 -3.44 15.01 -19.24
CA LEU A 274 -3.27 16.38 -18.74
C LEU A 274 -3.21 17.36 -19.91
N SER A 275 -3.87 18.52 -19.75
CA SER A 275 -3.75 19.61 -20.74
C SER A 275 -2.31 20.12 -20.85
N SER A 276 -1.95 20.71 -21.98
CA SER A 276 -0.61 21.25 -22.21
C SER A 276 -0.22 22.33 -21.20
N ASP A 277 -1.20 23.08 -20.72
CA ASP A 277 -1.09 24.16 -19.75
C ASP A 277 -1.34 23.73 -18.29
N ALA A 278 -1.54 22.43 -18.04
CA ALA A 278 -1.69 21.90 -16.69
C ALA A 278 -0.52 22.35 -15.77
N GLY A 279 -0.85 22.78 -14.56
CA GLY A 279 0.11 23.32 -13.61
C GLY A 279 0.49 24.79 -13.81
N ASN A 280 0.03 25.47 -14.85
CA ASN A 280 0.37 26.88 -15.12
C ASN A 280 -0.40 27.88 -14.25
N ILE A 281 -1.59 27.50 -13.77
CA ILE A 281 -2.41 28.38 -12.91
C ILE A 281 -1.67 28.66 -11.60
N ASP A 282 -1.46 29.93 -11.28
CA ASP A 282 -0.76 30.39 -10.08
C ASP A 282 0.63 29.75 -9.85
N ARG A 283 1.29 29.31 -10.92
CA ARG A 283 2.51 28.49 -10.89
C ARG A 283 3.61 29.11 -10.04
N GLN A 284 3.97 30.36 -10.29
CA GLN A 284 5.06 31.03 -9.57
C GLN A 284 4.70 31.18 -8.10
N LYS A 285 3.51 31.65 -7.79
CA LYS A 285 3.01 31.80 -6.41
C LYS A 285 3.04 30.48 -5.64
N ARG A 286 2.68 29.37 -6.33
CA ARG A 286 2.74 28.04 -5.74
C ARG A 286 4.17 27.61 -5.45
N LYS A 287 5.12 27.79 -6.37
CA LYS A 287 6.54 27.48 -6.17
C LYS A 287 7.13 28.26 -5.00
N ASP A 288 6.85 29.55 -4.93
CA ASP A 288 7.34 30.40 -3.85
C ASP A 288 6.80 29.95 -2.50
N LEU A 289 5.51 29.61 -2.42
CA LEU A 289 4.91 29.09 -1.20
C LEU A 289 5.51 27.76 -0.76
N ILE A 290 5.73 26.81 -1.71
CA ILE A 290 6.36 25.53 -1.41
C ILE A 290 7.77 25.75 -0.84
N HIS A 291 8.55 26.61 -1.49
CA HIS A 291 9.90 26.91 -1.07
C HIS A 291 9.95 27.56 0.33
N GLN A 292 9.13 28.59 0.56
CA GLN A 292 9.05 29.28 1.83
C GLN A 292 8.64 28.36 2.98
N THR A 293 7.58 27.55 2.77
CA THR A 293 7.07 26.64 3.79
C THR A 293 8.10 25.56 4.16
N LYS A 294 8.79 25.00 3.15
CA LYS A 294 9.85 24.00 3.38
C LYS A 294 11.06 24.61 4.08
N SER A 295 11.52 25.79 3.65
CA SER A 295 12.68 26.46 4.25
C SER A 295 12.43 26.82 5.71
N ALA A 296 11.26 27.34 6.04
CA ALA A 296 10.87 27.65 7.42
C ALA A 296 10.86 26.39 8.31
N TRP A 297 10.37 25.25 7.78
CA TRP A 297 10.38 23.99 8.53
C TRP A 297 11.79 23.43 8.73
N LEU A 298 12.63 23.44 7.68
CA LEU A 298 14.02 23.01 7.77
C LEU A 298 14.82 23.86 8.76
N GLN A 299 14.64 25.18 8.75
CA GLN A 299 15.26 26.08 9.71
C GLN A 299 14.86 25.75 11.16
N LYS A 300 13.57 25.44 11.39
CA LYS A 300 13.10 25.01 12.70
C LYS A 300 13.73 23.66 13.12
N LEU A 301 13.84 22.69 12.22
CA LEU A 301 14.49 21.41 12.52
C LEU A 301 15.96 21.61 12.88
N SER A 302 16.70 22.42 12.10
CA SER A 302 18.12 22.70 12.37
C SER A 302 18.35 23.40 13.71
N SER A 303 17.38 24.15 14.24
CA SER A 303 17.50 24.74 15.56
C SER A 303 17.40 23.73 16.71
N LEU A 304 16.85 22.53 16.44
CA LEU A 304 16.74 21.44 17.42
C LEU A 304 18.01 20.56 17.47
N ASP A 305 18.89 20.66 16.46
CA ASP A 305 20.15 19.89 16.41
C ASP A 305 21.19 20.39 17.46
N HIS A 306 20.91 21.47 18.15
CA HIS A 306 21.81 22.12 19.13
C HIS A 306 21.29 22.04 20.58
N GLU A 307 20.16 21.37 20.82
CA GLU A 307 19.62 21.05 22.15
C GLU A 307 19.97 19.59 22.55
#